data_d10f0f82fc419042e9af06d6f91218a0
#
_entry.id   d10f0f82fc419042e9af06d6f91218a0
#
_cell.length_a   1.000
_cell.length_b   1.000
_cell.length_c   1.000
_cell.angle_alpha   90.00
_cell.angle_beta   90.00
_cell.angle_gamma   90.00
#
_symmetry.space_group_name_H-M   'P 1'
#
loop_
_entity.id
_entity.type
_entity.pdbx_description
1 polymer ?
#
loop_
_entity_poly.entity_id
_entity_poly.type
_entity_poly.pdbx_seq_one_letter_code
_entity_poly.pdbx_strand_id
1 'polypeptide(L)'
;LKPDQLREGPNDILYIDFVQQKTGRAVTVGILDPLIKEILLERFPTYSYSQLFNMHIKQICKIAGITKRVTGYKMQANPRRKLKGVFKKYELITAHDLRRSFATNYYSKVETPILMRITGHKKESTFLEYIGENFNQDHYADLFIQQISS
;
A
#
# COMPACT_ATOMS: atom_id res chain seq x y z
N LEU A 1 -7.52 12.56 -2.32
CA LEU A 1 -7.64 13.03 -0.95
C LEU A 1 -7.96 14.51 -0.97
N LYS A 2 -8.86 14.97 -0.07
CA LYS A 2 -9.27 16.36 0.08
C LYS A 2 -9.26 16.74 1.56
N PRO A 3 -9.07 18.03 1.92
CA PRO A 3 -9.08 18.46 3.32
C PRO A 3 -10.36 18.13 4.08
N ASP A 4 -11.50 18.20 3.42
CA ASP A 4 -12.83 17.88 3.98
C ASP A 4 -13.01 16.39 4.36
N GLN A 5 -12.08 15.54 3.97
CA GLN A 5 -12.01 14.14 4.35
C GLN A 5 -11.25 13.89 5.66
N LEU A 6 -10.64 14.94 6.24
CA LEU A 6 -9.98 14.86 7.53
C LEU A 6 -10.97 15.12 8.67
N ARG A 7 -10.87 14.32 9.72
CA ARG A 7 -11.68 14.46 10.93
C ARG A 7 -10.82 14.17 12.16
N GLU A 8 -10.89 15.04 13.13
CA GLU A 8 -10.31 14.81 14.45
C GLU A 8 -11.13 13.77 15.22
N GLY A 9 -10.46 12.94 15.96
CA GLY A 9 -11.02 11.91 16.82
C GLY A 9 -10.49 11.98 18.24
N PRO A 10 -10.93 11.08 19.14
CA PRO A 10 -10.45 11.01 20.50
C PRO A 10 -8.95 10.70 20.54
N ASN A 11 -8.29 11.06 21.65
CA ASN A 11 -6.88 10.77 21.89
C ASN A 11 -5.94 11.29 20.80
N ASP A 12 -6.23 12.46 20.26
CA ASP A 12 -5.43 13.09 19.20
C ASP A 12 -5.23 12.23 17.94
N ILE A 13 -6.18 11.35 17.64
CA ILE A 13 -6.18 10.57 16.39
C ILE A 13 -6.76 11.42 15.27
N LEU A 14 -6.04 11.55 14.15
CA LEU A 14 -6.58 12.13 12.92
C LEU A 14 -7.15 11.01 12.05
N TYR A 15 -8.40 11.13 11.64
CA TYR A 15 -9.04 10.19 10.72
C TYR A 15 -9.10 10.74 9.30
N ILE A 16 -8.95 9.84 8.33
CA ILE A 16 -9.23 10.11 6.92
C ILE A 16 -10.44 9.28 6.53
N ASP A 17 -11.53 9.94 6.18
CA ASP A 17 -12.76 9.31 5.71
C ASP A 17 -12.88 9.46 4.19
N PHE A 18 -13.01 8.36 3.45
CA PHE A 18 -13.17 8.40 2.01
C PHE A 18 -14.00 7.23 1.48
N VAL A 19 -14.56 7.42 0.29
CA VAL A 19 -15.25 6.36 -0.45
C VAL A 19 -14.34 5.85 -1.55
N GLN A 20 -14.10 4.54 -1.56
CA GLN A 20 -13.29 3.91 -2.60
C GLN A 20 -14.03 3.98 -3.95
N GLN A 21 -13.45 4.63 -4.94
CA GLN A 21 -14.07 4.79 -6.27
C GLN A 21 -14.42 3.46 -6.95
N LYS A 22 -13.57 2.45 -6.83
CA LYS A 22 -13.77 1.14 -7.49
C LYS A 22 -14.85 0.29 -6.83
N THR A 23 -15.03 0.39 -5.53
CA THR A 23 -15.91 -0.52 -4.75
C THR A 23 -17.12 0.17 -4.16
N GLY A 24 -17.16 1.51 -4.15
CA GLY A 24 -18.20 2.30 -3.49
C GLY A 24 -18.19 2.19 -1.95
N ARG A 25 -17.16 1.59 -1.36
CA ARG A 25 -17.11 1.38 0.10
C ARG A 25 -16.54 2.59 0.82
N ALA A 26 -17.20 2.97 1.91
CA ALA A 26 -16.66 3.93 2.88
C ALA A 26 -15.51 3.26 3.66
N VAL A 27 -14.41 3.97 3.81
CA VAL A 27 -13.22 3.55 4.55
C VAL A 27 -12.78 4.69 5.43
N THR A 28 -12.49 4.39 6.69
CA THR A 28 -11.84 5.29 7.64
C THR A 28 -10.46 4.76 7.97
N VAL A 29 -9.46 5.61 7.90
CA VAL A 29 -8.07 5.28 8.26
C VAL A 29 -7.62 6.21 9.39
N GLY A 30 -7.20 5.65 10.52
CA GLY A 30 -6.62 6.40 11.64
C GLY A 30 -5.13 6.70 11.41
N ILE A 31 -4.73 7.92 11.69
CA ILE A 31 -3.35 8.41 11.59
C ILE A 31 -2.87 8.76 13.00
N LEU A 32 -1.84 8.03 13.45
CA LEU A 32 -1.19 8.27 14.75
C LEU A 32 0.17 8.96 14.59
N ASP A 33 0.85 8.74 13.46
CA ASP A 33 2.19 9.29 13.21
C ASP A 33 2.17 10.82 13.21
N PRO A 34 2.97 11.48 14.09
CA PRO A 34 2.96 12.94 14.23
C PRO A 34 3.40 13.66 12.96
N LEU A 35 4.37 13.12 12.23
CA LEU A 35 4.85 13.71 10.98
C LEU A 35 3.77 13.67 9.89
N ILE A 36 3.04 12.55 9.81
CA ILE A 36 1.94 12.43 8.84
C ILE A 36 0.80 13.38 9.20
N LYS A 37 0.48 13.55 10.49
CA LYS A 37 -0.50 14.55 10.97
C LYS A 37 -0.09 15.96 10.57
N GLU A 38 1.15 16.36 10.86
CA GLU A 38 1.69 17.67 10.48
C GLU A 38 1.54 17.91 8.98
N ILE A 39 1.94 16.95 8.13
CA ILE A 39 1.82 17.07 6.68
C ILE A 39 0.35 17.25 6.25
N LEU A 40 -0.58 16.53 6.87
CA LEU A 40 -1.99 16.59 6.51
C LEU A 40 -2.69 17.87 6.99
N LEU A 41 -2.27 18.41 8.14
CA LEU A 41 -2.89 19.61 8.72
C LEU A 41 -2.26 20.91 8.20
N GLU A 42 -0.94 20.95 8.05
CA GLU A 42 -0.23 22.19 7.71
C GLU A 42 0.17 22.29 6.24
N ARG A 43 0.46 21.16 5.60
CA ARG A 43 1.00 21.08 4.23
C ARG A 43 0.21 20.08 3.38
N PHE A 44 -1.10 20.14 3.44
CA PHE A 44 -1.98 19.17 2.79
C PHE A 44 -1.53 18.88 1.34
N PRO A 45 -1.36 17.59 0.97
CA PRO A 45 -0.86 17.21 -0.34
C PRO A 45 -1.79 17.68 -1.46
N THR A 46 -1.26 18.40 -2.43
CA THR A 46 -2.01 18.78 -3.64
C THR A 46 -2.25 17.57 -4.53
N TYR A 47 -3.33 17.62 -5.30
CA TYR A 47 -3.63 16.58 -6.27
C TYR A 47 -2.48 16.42 -7.28
N SER A 48 -2.09 15.18 -7.51
CA SER A 48 -1.10 14.82 -8.52
C SER A 48 -1.66 13.74 -9.45
N TYR A 49 -1.40 13.87 -10.73
CA TYR A 49 -1.72 12.80 -11.69
C TYR A 49 -0.93 11.54 -11.36
N SER A 50 -1.56 10.36 -11.54
CA SER A 50 -0.94 9.08 -11.22
C SER A 50 0.42 8.85 -11.90
N GLN A 51 0.62 9.39 -13.10
CA GLN A 51 1.90 9.33 -13.83
C GLN A 51 2.98 10.15 -13.13
N LEU A 52 2.68 11.40 -12.74
CA LEU A 52 3.60 12.28 -12.02
C LEU A 52 3.93 11.71 -10.64
N PHE A 53 2.93 11.21 -9.92
CA PHE A 53 3.12 10.54 -8.64
C PHE A 53 4.06 9.34 -8.76
N ASN A 54 3.85 8.45 -9.76
CA ASN A 54 4.72 7.31 -10.02
C ASN A 54 6.16 7.73 -10.41
N MET A 55 6.31 8.84 -11.11
CA MET A 55 7.63 9.39 -11.42
C MET A 55 8.37 9.83 -10.16
N HIS A 56 7.71 10.59 -9.28
CA HIS A 56 8.29 11.06 -8.02
C HIS A 56 8.65 9.89 -7.08
N ILE A 57 7.79 8.88 -6.95
CA ILE A 57 8.08 7.68 -6.16
C ILE A 57 9.35 7.00 -6.65
N LYS A 58 9.53 6.84 -7.96
CA LYS A 58 10.73 6.26 -8.54
C LYS A 58 11.98 7.07 -8.18
N GLN A 59 11.89 8.39 -8.23
CA GLN A 59 12.99 9.27 -7.82
C GLN A 59 13.32 9.12 -6.35
N ILE A 60 12.32 9.14 -5.46
CA ILE A 60 12.49 8.92 -4.02
C ILE A 60 13.14 7.55 -3.75
N CYS A 61 12.64 6.49 -4.37
CA CYS A 61 13.20 5.15 -4.23
C CYS A 61 14.65 5.05 -4.76
N LYS A 62 14.99 5.80 -5.81
CA LYS A 62 16.37 5.90 -6.31
C LYS A 62 17.28 6.58 -5.29
N ILE A 63 16.86 7.70 -4.72
CA ILE A 63 17.60 8.45 -3.68
C ILE A 63 17.76 7.59 -2.42
N ALA A 64 16.72 6.85 -2.03
CA ALA A 64 16.75 5.89 -0.91
C ALA A 64 17.61 4.64 -1.18
N GLY A 65 18.31 4.55 -2.31
CA GLY A 65 19.24 3.46 -2.59
C GLY A 65 18.57 2.12 -3.00
N ILE A 66 17.30 2.10 -3.41
CA ILE A 66 16.60 0.89 -3.85
C ILE A 66 17.06 0.51 -5.27
N THR A 67 18.33 0.15 -5.41
CA THR A 67 19.00 -0.03 -6.71
C THR A 67 19.20 -1.49 -7.13
N LYS A 68 18.82 -2.47 -6.29
CA LYS A 68 18.93 -3.90 -6.60
C LYS A 68 18.31 -4.20 -7.98
N ARG A 69 19.01 -4.98 -8.79
CA ARG A 69 18.47 -5.44 -10.08
C ARG A 69 17.50 -6.59 -9.90
N VAL A 70 16.35 -6.51 -10.54
CA VAL A 70 15.29 -7.53 -10.47
C VAL A 70 14.69 -7.74 -11.85
N THR A 71 14.23 -8.96 -12.12
CA THR A 71 13.45 -9.25 -13.31
C THR A 71 12.06 -8.65 -13.18
N GLY A 72 11.58 -8.00 -14.21
CA GLY A 72 10.26 -7.38 -14.21
C GLY A 72 9.82 -6.93 -15.59
N TYR A 73 8.75 -6.13 -15.63
CA TYR A 73 8.14 -5.66 -16.88
C TYR A 73 8.08 -4.13 -16.88
N LYS A 74 8.46 -3.53 -18.00
CA LYS A 74 8.20 -2.11 -18.28
C LYS A 74 7.27 -1.97 -19.48
N MET A 75 6.41 -0.94 -19.45
CA MET A 75 5.63 -0.57 -20.62
C MET A 75 6.50 0.21 -21.58
N GLN A 76 6.58 -0.26 -22.82
CA GLN A 76 7.10 0.50 -23.94
C GLN A 76 5.96 1.38 -24.50
N ALA A 77 6.30 2.60 -24.91
CA ALA A 77 5.29 3.54 -25.41
C ALA A 77 4.86 3.22 -26.85
N ASN A 78 5.81 2.87 -27.71
CA ASN A 78 5.55 2.63 -29.14
C ASN A 78 6.36 1.42 -29.67
N PRO A 79 5.71 0.33 -30.14
CA PRO A 79 4.31 0.00 -29.87
C PRO A 79 4.05 -0.25 -28.38
N ARG A 80 2.82 0.01 -27.92
CA ARG A 80 2.46 -0.18 -26.51
C ARG A 80 2.47 -1.66 -26.13
N ARG A 81 3.56 -2.11 -25.52
CA ARG A 81 3.73 -3.50 -25.05
C ARG A 81 4.52 -3.59 -23.74
N LYS A 82 4.31 -4.68 -23.02
CA LYS A 82 5.14 -5.01 -21.85
C LYS A 82 6.43 -5.67 -22.32
N LEU A 83 7.56 -5.09 -21.93
CA LEU A 83 8.88 -5.68 -22.13
C LEU A 83 9.36 -6.32 -20.83
N LYS A 84 9.66 -7.62 -20.91
CA LYS A 84 10.35 -8.33 -19.82
C LYS A 84 11.84 -8.02 -19.88
N GLY A 85 12.46 -7.77 -18.73
CA GLY A 85 13.89 -7.47 -18.66
C GLY A 85 14.38 -7.40 -17.21
N VAL A 86 15.66 -7.10 -17.04
CA VAL A 86 16.29 -6.88 -15.73
C VAL A 86 16.47 -5.38 -15.53
N PHE A 87 15.77 -4.84 -14.54
CA PHE A 87 15.74 -3.40 -14.25
C PHE A 87 16.18 -3.13 -12.81
N LYS A 88 16.57 -1.90 -12.51
CA LYS A 88 16.74 -1.47 -11.12
C LYS A 88 15.37 -1.44 -10.44
N LYS A 89 15.27 -1.95 -9.20
CA LYS A 89 13.97 -2.11 -8.51
C LYS A 89 13.16 -0.83 -8.46
N TYR A 90 13.80 0.35 -8.21
CA TYR A 90 13.10 1.64 -8.19
C TYR A 90 12.40 1.98 -9.51
N GLU A 91 12.89 1.51 -10.64
CA GLU A 91 12.31 1.80 -11.95
C GLU A 91 10.97 1.10 -12.19
N LEU A 92 10.68 0.05 -11.43
CA LEU A 92 9.46 -0.76 -11.52
C LEU A 92 8.41 -0.34 -10.49
N ILE A 93 8.80 0.38 -9.43
CA ILE A 93 7.89 0.77 -8.32
C ILE A 93 6.82 1.73 -8.82
N THR A 94 5.60 1.50 -8.36
CA THR A 94 4.39 2.28 -8.64
C THR A 94 3.60 2.54 -7.36
N ALA A 95 2.59 3.39 -7.41
CA ALA A 95 1.65 3.59 -6.30
C ALA A 95 1.01 2.28 -5.81
N HIS A 96 0.81 1.33 -6.72
CA HIS A 96 0.26 0.02 -6.38
C HIS A 96 1.19 -0.80 -5.48
N ASP A 97 2.50 -0.69 -5.72
CA ASP A 97 3.51 -1.38 -4.89
C ASP A 97 3.57 -0.80 -3.48
N LEU A 98 3.35 0.51 -3.29
CA LEU A 98 3.25 1.11 -1.96
C LEU A 98 2.06 0.56 -1.18
N ARG A 99 0.90 0.44 -1.83
CA ARG A 99 -0.29 -0.15 -1.22
C ARG A 99 -0.08 -1.63 -0.88
N ARG A 100 0.59 -2.37 -1.76
CA ARG A 100 0.97 -3.76 -1.49
C ARG A 100 1.94 -3.87 -0.33
N SER A 101 2.96 -3.00 -0.27
CA SER A 101 3.92 -2.95 0.82
C SER A 101 3.25 -2.65 2.16
N PHE A 102 2.28 -1.71 2.20
CA PHE A 102 1.46 -1.48 3.38
C PHE A 102 0.77 -2.78 3.84
N ALA A 103 0.04 -3.44 2.94
CA ALA A 103 -0.66 -4.67 3.26
C ALA A 103 0.28 -5.77 3.78
N THR A 104 1.43 -5.97 3.13
CA THR A 104 2.43 -6.97 3.51
C THR A 104 3.08 -6.67 4.87
N ASN A 105 3.41 -5.40 5.14
CA ASN A 105 4.08 -5.01 6.39
C ASN A 105 3.18 -5.11 7.64
N TYR A 106 1.88 -5.02 7.45
CA TYR A 106 0.90 -5.15 8.53
C TYR A 106 0.23 -6.52 8.59
N TYR A 107 0.45 -7.38 7.60
CA TYR A 107 -0.01 -8.77 7.66
C TYR A 107 0.63 -9.47 8.87
N SER A 108 -0.10 -10.31 9.56
CA SER A 108 0.22 -10.92 10.85
C SER A 108 0.31 -9.98 12.08
N LYS A 109 0.26 -8.65 11.90
CA LYS A 109 0.23 -7.67 13.00
C LYS A 109 -1.17 -7.09 13.23
N VAL A 110 -1.97 -7.10 12.18
CA VAL A 110 -3.34 -6.58 12.16
C VAL A 110 -4.23 -7.65 11.55
N GLU A 111 -5.41 -7.81 12.09
CA GLU A 111 -6.38 -8.80 11.59
C GLU A 111 -6.63 -8.64 10.09
N THR A 112 -6.59 -9.75 9.37
CA THR A 112 -6.77 -9.79 7.91
C THR A 112 -8.05 -9.07 7.43
N PRO A 113 -9.23 -9.20 8.07
CA PRO A 113 -10.43 -8.47 7.67
C PRO A 113 -10.27 -6.95 7.69
N ILE A 114 -9.51 -6.40 8.64
CA ILE A 114 -9.23 -4.96 8.74
C ILE A 114 -8.37 -4.51 7.55
N LEU A 115 -7.29 -5.25 7.26
CA LEU A 115 -6.41 -4.97 6.11
C LEU A 115 -7.16 -5.09 4.79
N MET A 116 -8.02 -6.10 4.65
CA MET A 116 -8.87 -6.27 3.47
C MET A 116 -9.83 -5.10 3.28
N ARG A 117 -10.39 -4.56 4.37
CA ARG A 117 -11.29 -3.40 4.32
C ARG A 117 -10.55 -2.15 3.84
N ILE A 118 -9.37 -1.86 4.39
CA ILE A 118 -8.53 -0.72 3.99
C ILE A 118 -8.06 -0.88 2.53
N THR A 119 -7.65 -2.08 2.15
CA THR A 119 -7.17 -2.37 0.79
C THR A 119 -8.29 -2.71 -0.21
N GLY A 120 -9.56 -2.75 0.23
CA GLY A 120 -10.73 -2.96 -0.63
C GLY A 120 -10.88 -4.36 -1.21
N HIS A 121 -10.21 -5.36 -0.66
CA HIS A 121 -10.37 -6.75 -1.07
C HIS A 121 -11.67 -7.34 -0.52
N LYS A 122 -12.37 -8.14 -1.35
CA LYS A 122 -13.62 -8.80 -0.96
C LYS A 122 -13.43 -10.25 -0.54
N LYS A 123 -12.38 -10.89 -1.07
CA LYS A 123 -12.06 -12.31 -0.79
C LYS A 123 -10.65 -12.38 -0.21
N GLU A 124 -10.50 -13.16 0.84
CA GLU A 124 -9.22 -13.36 1.51
C GLU A 124 -8.19 -14.02 0.58
N SER A 125 -8.60 -15.02 -0.19
CA SER A 125 -7.73 -15.67 -1.18
C SER A 125 -7.08 -14.66 -2.14
N THR A 126 -7.89 -13.69 -2.65
CA THR A 126 -7.38 -12.63 -3.52
C THR A 126 -6.46 -11.65 -2.78
N PHE A 127 -6.70 -11.42 -1.50
CA PHE A 127 -5.84 -10.58 -0.66
C PHE A 127 -4.49 -11.26 -0.40
N LEU A 128 -4.49 -12.54 -0.04
CA LEU A 128 -3.27 -13.32 0.21
C LEU A 128 -2.41 -13.44 -1.06
N GLU A 129 -3.02 -13.74 -2.19
CA GLU A 129 -2.35 -13.69 -3.49
C GLU A 129 -1.75 -12.30 -3.80
N TYR A 130 -2.51 -11.24 -3.48
CA TYR A 130 -2.07 -9.85 -3.66
C TYR A 130 -0.82 -9.50 -2.86
N ILE A 131 -0.71 -9.93 -1.61
CA ILE A 131 0.49 -9.72 -0.77
C ILE A 131 1.62 -10.68 -1.10
N GLY A 132 1.36 -11.69 -1.93
CA GLY A 132 2.35 -12.70 -2.37
C GLY A 132 2.62 -13.76 -1.32
N GLU A 133 1.72 -13.95 -0.38
CA GLU A 133 1.69 -15.13 0.48
C GLU A 133 1.38 -16.34 -0.39
N ASN A 134 2.39 -17.10 -0.72
CA ASN A 134 2.21 -18.46 -1.17
C ASN A 134 1.82 -19.28 0.05
N PHE A 135 0.65 -19.92 -0.02
CA PHE A 135 0.12 -20.80 1.01
C PHE A 135 1.15 -21.88 1.37
N ASN A 136 2.09 -21.56 2.26
CA ASN A 136 2.91 -22.56 2.89
C ASN A 136 2.11 -23.10 4.07
N GLN A 137 1.79 -24.41 4.03
CA GLN A 137 1.04 -25.08 5.10
C GLN A 137 1.75 -24.94 6.46
N ASP A 138 3.07 -24.92 6.45
CA ASP A 138 3.89 -24.77 7.66
C ASP A 138 3.66 -23.39 8.31
N HIS A 139 3.53 -22.33 7.53
CA HIS A 139 3.25 -20.99 8.04
C HIS A 139 1.91 -20.91 8.80
N TYR A 140 0.87 -21.59 8.31
CA TYR A 140 -0.41 -21.64 9.02
C TYR A 140 -0.33 -22.47 10.31
N ALA A 141 0.45 -23.54 10.33
CA ALA A 141 0.71 -24.32 11.53
C ALA A 141 1.46 -23.47 12.59
N ASP A 142 2.46 -22.71 12.17
CA ASP A 142 3.21 -21.80 13.05
C ASP A 142 2.32 -20.70 13.63
N LEU A 143 1.48 -20.06 12.80
CA LEU A 143 0.51 -19.07 13.26
C LEU A 143 -0.49 -19.64 14.25
N PHE A 144 -0.99 -20.85 14.01
CA PHE A 144 -1.90 -21.54 14.92
C PHE A 144 -1.23 -21.76 16.28
N ILE A 145 0.00 -22.29 16.29
CA ILE A 145 0.76 -22.54 17.53
C ILE A 145 0.97 -21.21 18.28
N GLN A 146 1.36 -20.15 17.60
CA GLN A 146 1.57 -18.83 18.23
C GLN A 146 0.28 -18.29 18.89
N GLN A 147 -0.87 -18.44 18.22
CA GLN A 147 -2.15 -17.93 18.74
C GLN A 147 -2.68 -18.70 19.95
N ILE A 148 -2.42 -20.01 20.02
CA ILE A 148 -2.87 -20.82 21.18
C ILE A 148 -1.88 -20.80 22.34
N SER A 149 -0.65 -20.30 22.14
CA SER A 149 0.42 -20.19 23.14
C SER A 149 0.49 -18.80 23.79
N SER A 150 -0.35 -17.87 23.36
CA SER A 150 -0.48 -16.51 23.89
C SER A 150 -1.63 -16.41 24.87
#